data_a1bcc1270ef5351e83a4f55d22dc8093
#
_entry.id   a1bcc1270ef5351e83a4f55d22dc8093
#
_cell.length_a   1.000
_cell.length_b   1.000
_cell.length_c   1.000
_cell.angle_alpha   90.00
_cell.angle_beta   90.00
_cell.angle_gamma   90.00
#
_symmetry.space_group_name_H-M   'P 1'
#
loop_
_entity.id
_entity.type
_entity.pdbx_description
1 polymer ?
#
loop_
_entity_poly.entity_id
_entity_poly.type
_entity_poly.pdbx_seq_one_letter_code
_entity_poly.pdbx_strand_id
1 'polypeptide(L)'
;YWYNKGDSQFGAIQSFMITVFGGLALLAGFIMIYTVTGTNSITSIIEQSDKIAQSDLFIPIIILILIGAFTKSAQFPFHIWLPKAMAAPTPVSAYLHSATMVKAGIFLLFRFTPVLGLSDFYIYCVTFVGLITMIFGAINAIRQVDMKAILAYSTISQLGMIVSMVGLGGGFAQHPTGELSKIYGLILFAALFHLMNHALFKGALFMGVGIIDHETGTRDIRRLSGLRKVFPITHIIMLLSALSMAGIPFLNGFLSKEMFFDGLVSAHQLPQFNIFLTVIIAVIGVVASIFTLIYAVYMIKEVFWGDYQKADLPIKNPHEPFMFTLPSAIMMILLPIIFFVPNIFGHYIILPALRSITIGENVDKIAPHVSQWHGFNLPLILSLIVMIVGFTAAFKIDWKK
;
A
#
# COMPACT_ATOMS: atom_id res chain seq x y z
N TYR A 1 -24.17 -7.85 0.02
CA TYR A 1 -24.75 -6.83 0.90
C TYR A 1 -25.48 -5.79 0.06
N TRP A 2 -26.55 -5.21 0.58
CA TRP A 2 -27.28 -4.07 0.00
C TRP A 2 -27.74 -4.29 -1.46
N TYR A 3 -28.12 -5.53 -1.84
CA TYR A 3 -28.49 -5.91 -3.20
C TYR A 3 -29.69 -5.12 -3.76
N ASN A 4 -30.46 -4.49 -2.89
CA ASN A 4 -31.62 -3.64 -3.25
C ASN A 4 -31.24 -2.18 -3.55
N LYS A 5 -29.95 -1.80 -3.41
CA LYS A 5 -29.46 -0.44 -3.70
C LYS A 5 -28.75 -0.41 -5.06
N GLY A 6 -29.20 0.43 -6.00
CA GLY A 6 -28.67 0.50 -7.37
C GLY A 6 -27.16 0.77 -7.42
N ASP A 7 -26.64 1.70 -6.61
CA ASP A 7 -25.22 2.00 -6.55
C ASP A 7 -24.38 0.79 -6.08
N SER A 8 -24.93 0.00 -5.15
CA SER A 8 -24.25 -1.22 -4.65
C SER A 8 -24.25 -2.32 -5.69
N GLN A 9 -25.34 -2.47 -6.46
CA GLN A 9 -25.39 -3.42 -7.59
C GLN A 9 -24.39 -3.04 -8.69
N PHE A 10 -24.34 -1.76 -9.08
CA PHE A 10 -23.39 -1.29 -10.08
C PHE A 10 -21.94 -1.52 -9.63
N GLY A 11 -21.60 -1.15 -8.39
CA GLY A 11 -20.27 -1.38 -7.83
C GLY A 11 -19.89 -2.86 -7.77
N ALA A 12 -20.85 -3.74 -7.44
CA ALA A 12 -20.65 -5.19 -7.42
C ALA A 12 -20.37 -5.76 -8.82
N ILE A 13 -21.17 -5.38 -9.81
CA ILE A 13 -20.98 -5.82 -11.21
C ILE A 13 -19.62 -5.33 -11.74
N GLN A 14 -19.28 -4.06 -11.52
CA GLN A 14 -18.01 -3.51 -11.97
C GLN A 14 -16.83 -4.23 -11.33
N SER A 15 -16.87 -4.47 -10.01
CA SER A 15 -15.83 -5.21 -9.30
C SER A 15 -15.70 -6.65 -9.81
N PHE A 16 -16.83 -7.31 -10.04
CA PHE A 16 -16.88 -8.67 -10.56
C PHE A 16 -16.24 -8.74 -11.95
N MET A 17 -16.70 -7.89 -12.89
CA MET A 17 -16.20 -7.90 -14.27
C MET A 17 -14.70 -7.69 -14.37
N ILE A 18 -14.16 -6.67 -13.66
CA ILE A 18 -12.73 -6.38 -13.69
C ILE A 18 -11.92 -7.52 -13.05
N THR A 19 -12.36 -8.03 -11.90
CA THR A 19 -11.60 -9.07 -11.19
C THR A 19 -11.70 -10.43 -11.85
N VAL A 20 -12.81 -10.74 -12.55
CA VAL A 20 -12.95 -11.96 -13.36
C VAL A 20 -12.09 -11.87 -14.61
N PHE A 21 -12.11 -10.73 -15.32
CA PHE A 21 -11.22 -10.50 -16.46
C PHE A 21 -9.75 -10.76 -16.10
N GLY A 22 -9.29 -10.16 -14.99
CA GLY A 22 -7.93 -10.41 -14.49
C GLY A 22 -7.71 -11.86 -14.06
N GLY A 23 -8.72 -12.51 -13.49
CA GLY A 23 -8.66 -13.93 -13.11
C GLY A 23 -8.52 -14.87 -14.33
N LEU A 24 -9.21 -14.56 -15.42
CA LEU A 24 -9.09 -15.32 -16.68
C LEU A 24 -7.71 -15.13 -17.33
N ALA A 25 -7.19 -13.89 -17.33
CA ALA A 25 -5.82 -13.63 -17.78
C ALA A 25 -4.79 -14.41 -16.95
N LEU A 26 -4.95 -14.40 -15.63
CA LEU A 26 -4.08 -15.14 -14.72
C LEU A 26 -4.14 -16.65 -14.98
N LEU A 27 -5.34 -17.20 -15.18
CA LEU A 27 -5.52 -18.62 -15.52
C LEU A 27 -4.80 -18.97 -16.82
N ALA A 28 -4.92 -18.14 -17.86
CA ALA A 28 -4.21 -18.35 -19.11
C ALA A 28 -2.68 -18.32 -18.92
N GLY A 29 -2.17 -17.38 -18.09
CA GLY A 29 -0.75 -17.32 -17.73
C GLY A 29 -0.27 -18.59 -17.03
N PHE A 30 -1.04 -19.14 -16.09
CA PHE A 30 -0.71 -20.40 -15.41
C PHE A 30 -0.78 -21.62 -16.35
N ILE A 31 -1.73 -21.65 -17.28
CA ILE A 31 -1.78 -22.71 -18.30
C ILE A 31 -0.51 -22.66 -19.16
N MET A 32 -0.06 -21.46 -19.57
CA MET A 32 1.19 -21.32 -20.32
C MET A 32 2.42 -21.77 -19.51
N ILE A 33 2.48 -21.43 -18.20
CA ILE A 33 3.54 -21.95 -17.33
C ILE A 33 3.51 -23.47 -17.28
N TYR A 34 2.32 -24.05 -17.13
CA TYR A 34 2.16 -25.51 -17.10
C TYR A 34 2.62 -26.18 -18.41
N THR A 35 2.34 -25.58 -19.57
CA THR A 35 2.82 -26.13 -20.86
C THR A 35 4.35 -26.15 -20.98
N VAL A 36 5.02 -25.19 -20.32
CA VAL A 36 6.50 -25.12 -20.31
C VAL A 36 7.11 -26.05 -19.26
N THR A 37 6.54 -26.07 -18.04
CA THR A 37 7.15 -26.75 -16.87
C THR A 37 6.60 -28.15 -16.61
N GLY A 38 5.36 -28.42 -17.02
CA GLY A 38 4.65 -29.68 -16.73
C GLY A 38 4.16 -29.78 -15.27
N THR A 39 4.20 -28.69 -14.49
CA THR A 39 3.83 -28.69 -13.06
C THR A 39 3.02 -27.47 -12.66
N ASN A 40 2.19 -27.63 -11.62
CA ASN A 40 1.46 -26.54 -10.94
C ASN A 40 2.05 -26.21 -9.55
N SER A 41 3.11 -26.91 -9.13
CA SER A 41 3.79 -26.61 -7.87
C SER A 41 4.62 -25.35 -8.01
N ILE A 42 4.33 -24.33 -7.18
CA ILE A 42 5.06 -23.06 -7.21
C ILE A 42 6.56 -23.28 -6.97
N THR A 43 6.93 -24.17 -6.06
CA THR A 43 8.34 -24.48 -5.78
C THR A 43 9.01 -25.04 -7.04
N SER A 44 8.40 -26.04 -7.70
CA SER A 44 8.96 -26.64 -8.92
C SER A 44 8.94 -25.68 -10.10
N ILE A 45 8.00 -24.74 -10.18
CA ILE A 45 8.00 -23.66 -11.18
C ILE A 45 9.21 -22.75 -10.97
N ILE A 46 9.49 -22.40 -9.72
CA ILE A 46 10.63 -21.54 -9.35
C ILE A 46 11.96 -22.25 -9.67
N GLU A 47 12.08 -23.56 -9.38
CA GLU A 47 13.26 -24.35 -9.71
C GLU A 47 13.51 -24.44 -11.23
N GLN A 48 12.45 -24.28 -12.05
CA GLN A 48 12.51 -24.26 -13.50
C GLN A 48 12.43 -22.85 -14.12
N SER A 49 12.78 -21.81 -13.34
CA SER A 49 12.72 -20.41 -13.80
C SER A 49 13.49 -20.16 -15.09
N ASP A 50 14.68 -20.74 -15.24
CA ASP A 50 15.51 -20.60 -16.45
C ASP A 50 14.83 -21.20 -17.70
N LYS A 51 14.12 -22.33 -17.55
CA LYS A 51 13.38 -22.93 -18.65
C LYS A 51 12.23 -22.05 -19.11
N ILE A 52 11.55 -21.38 -18.16
CA ILE A 52 10.48 -20.42 -18.48
C ILE A 52 11.07 -19.19 -19.16
N ALA A 53 12.19 -18.66 -18.66
CA ALA A 53 12.85 -17.46 -19.19
C ALA A 53 13.38 -17.65 -20.62
N GLN A 54 13.77 -18.88 -20.98
CA GLN A 54 14.23 -19.22 -22.35
C GLN A 54 13.09 -19.55 -23.32
N SER A 55 11.85 -19.64 -22.82
CA SER A 55 10.67 -19.95 -23.66
C SER A 55 10.18 -18.72 -24.42
N ASP A 56 9.72 -18.90 -25.66
CA ASP A 56 9.02 -17.87 -26.44
C ASP A 56 7.75 -17.37 -25.75
N LEU A 57 7.21 -18.13 -24.79
CA LEU A 57 6.03 -17.79 -24.02
C LEU A 57 6.35 -16.86 -22.81
N PHE A 58 7.63 -16.54 -22.54
CA PHE A 58 8.01 -15.81 -21.33
C PHE A 58 7.34 -14.44 -21.23
N ILE A 59 7.42 -13.61 -22.28
CA ILE A 59 6.78 -12.27 -22.28
C ILE A 59 5.25 -12.37 -22.21
N PRO A 60 4.55 -13.21 -22.98
CA PRO A 60 3.12 -13.47 -22.79
C PRO A 60 2.74 -13.88 -21.37
N ILE A 61 3.50 -14.78 -20.74
CA ILE A 61 3.30 -15.19 -19.34
C ILE A 61 3.38 -13.98 -18.40
N ILE A 62 4.43 -13.15 -18.54
CA ILE A 62 4.59 -11.94 -17.72
C ILE A 62 3.35 -11.04 -17.86
N ILE A 63 2.94 -10.71 -19.07
CA ILE A 63 1.81 -9.82 -19.34
C ILE A 63 0.53 -10.36 -18.69
N LEU A 64 0.21 -11.64 -18.85
CA LEU A 64 -1.01 -12.24 -18.35
C LEU A 64 -1.03 -12.30 -16.82
N ILE A 65 0.09 -12.63 -16.18
CA ILE A 65 0.22 -12.63 -14.73
C ILE A 65 0.12 -11.20 -14.19
N LEU A 66 0.75 -10.20 -14.83
CA LEU A 66 0.66 -8.81 -14.44
C LEU A 66 -0.78 -8.28 -14.54
N ILE A 67 -1.52 -8.57 -15.62
CA ILE A 67 -2.93 -8.20 -15.72
C ILE A 67 -3.72 -8.78 -14.55
N GLY A 68 -3.55 -10.06 -14.22
CA GLY A 68 -4.22 -10.69 -13.09
C GLY A 68 -3.84 -10.06 -11.73
N ALA A 69 -2.56 -9.81 -11.49
CA ALA A 69 -2.08 -9.19 -10.27
C ALA A 69 -2.58 -7.74 -10.11
N PHE A 70 -2.50 -6.95 -11.18
CA PHE A 70 -2.90 -5.54 -11.18
C PHE A 70 -4.40 -5.34 -11.00
N THR A 71 -5.23 -6.19 -11.59
CA THR A 71 -6.69 -6.15 -11.39
C THR A 71 -7.04 -6.44 -9.93
N LYS A 72 -6.45 -7.45 -9.31
CA LYS A 72 -6.69 -7.80 -7.89
C LYS A 72 -6.18 -6.74 -6.92
N SER A 73 -5.04 -6.13 -7.21
CA SER A 73 -4.42 -5.11 -6.35
C SER A 73 -4.75 -3.68 -6.77
N ALA A 74 -5.80 -3.49 -7.57
CA ALA A 74 -6.33 -2.19 -7.96
C ALA A 74 -5.25 -1.23 -8.49
N GLN A 75 -4.30 -1.74 -9.30
CA GLN A 75 -3.29 -0.93 -9.95
C GLN A 75 -3.88 -0.19 -11.16
N PHE A 76 -3.33 0.98 -11.49
CA PHE A 76 -3.72 1.69 -12.69
C PHE A 76 -3.45 0.84 -13.97
N PRO A 77 -4.40 0.77 -14.92
CA PRO A 77 -5.72 1.44 -14.98
C PRO A 77 -6.87 0.67 -14.32
N PHE A 78 -6.63 -0.50 -13.73
CA PHE A 78 -7.66 -1.41 -13.22
C PHE A 78 -8.20 -1.03 -11.82
N HIS A 79 -7.86 0.13 -11.28
CA HIS A 79 -8.20 0.58 -9.91
C HIS A 79 -9.67 0.96 -9.72
N ILE A 80 -10.43 1.21 -10.79
CA ILE A 80 -11.75 1.86 -10.80
C ILE A 80 -12.83 1.11 -9.99
N TRP A 81 -12.68 -0.19 -9.77
CA TRP A 81 -13.61 -0.99 -8.97
C TRP A 81 -13.49 -0.74 -7.47
N LEU A 82 -12.28 -0.40 -6.97
CA LEU A 82 -12.01 -0.32 -5.54
C LEU A 82 -12.81 0.79 -4.83
N PRO A 83 -12.88 2.04 -5.32
CA PRO A 83 -13.74 3.06 -4.72
C PRO A 83 -15.23 2.70 -4.75
N LYS A 84 -15.71 2.00 -5.77
CA LYS A 84 -17.10 1.55 -5.88
C LYS A 84 -17.44 0.41 -4.92
N ALA A 85 -16.47 -0.44 -4.59
CA ALA A 85 -16.60 -1.48 -3.58
C ALA A 85 -16.84 -0.92 -2.15
N MET A 86 -16.59 0.38 -1.91
CA MET A 86 -16.84 1.04 -0.62
C MET A 86 -18.31 1.17 -0.24
N ALA A 87 -19.24 0.82 -1.12
CA ALA A 87 -20.66 0.68 -0.80
C ALA A 87 -20.94 -0.43 0.25
N ALA A 88 -20.00 -1.39 0.44
CA ALA A 88 -20.10 -2.44 1.45
C ALA A 88 -20.04 -1.89 2.89
N PRO A 89 -20.56 -2.64 3.91
CA PRO A 89 -20.40 -2.29 5.31
C PRO A 89 -18.93 -2.06 5.70
N THR A 90 -18.69 -1.12 6.61
CA THR A 90 -17.30 -0.70 6.92
C THR A 90 -16.42 -1.80 7.51
N PRO A 91 -16.89 -2.73 8.38
CA PRO A 91 -16.06 -3.85 8.82
C PRO A 91 -15.56 -4.74 7.68
N VAL A 92 -16.41 -4.97 6.65
CA VAL A 92 -16.04 -5.70 5.44
C VAL A 92 -14.98 -4.94 4.66
N SER A 93 -15.15 -3.62 4.50
CA SER A 93 -14.16 -2.76 3.85
C SER A 93 -12.81 -2.78 4.60
N ALA A 94 -12.83 -2.73 5.94
CA ALA A 94 -11.63 -2.81 6.77
C ALA A 94 -10.87 -4.11 6.51
N TYR A 95 -11.55 -5.25 6.51
CA TYR A 95 -10.94 -6.56 6.25
C TYR A 95 -10.38 -6.68 4.83
N LEU A 96 -11.18 -6.36 3.81
CA LEU A 96 -10.81 -6.55 2.40
C LEU A 96 -9.69 -5.61 1.94
N HIS A 97 -9.68 -4.37 2.43
CA HIS A 97 -8.79 -3.33 1.91
C HIS A 97 -7.55 -3.06 2.78
N SER A 98 -7.53 -3.52 4.04
CA SER A 98 -6.33 -3.41 4.88
C SER A 98 -5.44 -4.65 4.81
N ALA A 99 -6.02 -5.86 4.81
CA ALA A 99 -5.25 -7.07 5.05
C ALA A 99 -5.30 -8.12 3.93
N THR A 100 -6.38 -8.23 3.15
CA THR A 100 -6.63 -9.43 2.35
C THR A 100 -6.72 -9.19 0.84
N MET A 101 -7.90 -8.88 0.30
CA MET A 101 -8.22 -8.94 -1.12
C MET A 101 -7.25 -8.13 -2.00
N VAL A 102 -7.02 -6.88 -1.65
CA VAL A 102 -6.17 -5.99 -2.47
C VAL A 102 -4.69 -6.35 -2.40
N LYS A 103 -4.28 -7.20 -1.47
CA LYS A 103 -2.91 -7.68 -1.33
C LYS A 103 -2.65 -9.01 -2.05
N ALA A 104 -3.71 -9.68 -2.51
CA ALA A 104 -3.57 -10.96 -3.19
C ALA A 104 -2.72 -10.86 -4.48
N GLY A 105 -2.92 -9.81 -5.28
CA GLY A 105 -2.08 -9.59 -6.47
C GLY A 105 -0.64 -9.22 -6.11
N ILE A 106 -0.43 -8.44 -5.05
CA ILE A 106 0.92 -8.11 -4.55
C ILE A 106 1.62 -9.37 -4.03
N PHE A 107 0.92 -10.22 -3.28
CA PHE A 107 1.44 -11.52 -2.84
C PHE A 107 1.86 -12.38 -4.03
N LEU A 108 1.06 -12.39 -5.09
CA LEU A 108 1.39 -13.11 -6.32
C LEU A 108 2.67 -12.53 -6.94
N LEU A 109 2.81 -11.21 -7.05
CA LEU A 109 4.03 -10.57 -7.57
C LEU A 109 5.24 -10.98 -6.75
N PHE A 110 5.18 -10.93 -5.42
CA PHE A 110 6.27 -11.39 -4.57
C PHE A 110 6.65 -12.85 -4.85
N ARG A 111 5.66 -13.75 -4.90
CA ARG A 111 5.91 -15.19 -5.10
C ARG A 111 6.48 -15.52 -6.47
N PHE A 112 6.17 -14.74 -7.50
CA PHE A 112 6.65 -14.94 -8.86
C PHE A 112 7.84 -14.04 -9.22
N THR A 113 8.29 -13.16 -8.36
CA THR A 113 9.53 -12.38 -8.57
C THR A 113 10.73 -13.24 -8.92
N PRO A 114 10.99 -14.42 -8.31
CA PRO A 114 12.11 -15.28 -8.70
C PRO A 114 12.07 -15.77 -10.16
N VAL A 115 10.89 -15.86 -10.75
CA VAL A 115 10.68 -16.29 -12.12
C VAL A 115 10.61 -15.09 -13.07
N LEU A 116 9.69 -14.16 -12.79
CA LEU A 116 9.39 -13.04 -13.69
C LEU A 116 10.46 -11.95 -13.65
N GLY A 117 11.16 -11.80 -12.52
CA GLY A 117 12.24 -10.86 -12.34
C GLY A 117 13.49 -11.12 -13.18
N LEU A 118 13.57 -12.28 -13.85
CA LEU A 118 14.59 -12.57 -14.86
C LEU A 118 14.45 -11.66 -16.11
N SER A 119 13.33 -10.93 -16.24
CA SER A 119 13.09 -10.00 -17.34
C SER A 119 13.14 -8.53 -16.88
N ASP A 120 13.92 -7.71 -17.56
CA ASP A 120 13.90 -6.26 -17.36
C ASP A 120 12.54 -5.64 -17.69
N PHE A 121 11.79 -6.24 -18.64
CA PHE A 121 10.42 -5.83 -18.94
C PHE A 121 9.51 -5.91 -17.68
N TYR A 122 9.61 -6.99 -16.90
CA TYR A 122 8.89 -7.12 -15.63
C TYR A 122 9.28 -6.02 -14.66
N ILE A 123 10.59 -5.79 -14.46
CA ILE A 123 11.13 -4.79 -13.52
C ILE A 123 10.59 -3.41 -13.85
N TYR A 124 10.68 -2.98 -15.11
CA TYR A 124 10.17 -1.68 -15.55
C TYR A 124 8.64 -1.59 -15.42
N CYS A 125 7.90 -2.57 -15.94
CA CYS A 125 6.44 -2.54 -15.88
C CYS A 125 5.91 -2.44 -14.46
N VAL A 126 6.42 -3.26 -13.53
CA VAL A 126 5.94 -3.29 -12.15
C VAL A 126 6.34 -2.00 -11.42
N THR A 127 7.57 -1.51 -11.62
CA THR A 127 8.04 -0.26 -11.01
C THR A 127 7.20 0.94 -11.47
N PHE A 128 7.04 1.14 -12.78
CA PHE A 128 6.37 2.33 -13.28
C PHE A 128 4.86 2.27 -13.09
N VAL A 129 4.20 1.13 -13.27
CA VAL A 129 2.78 0.98 -12.95
C VAL A 129 2.52 1.23 -11.47
N GLY A 130 3.41 0.74 -10.58
CA GLY A 130 3.34 1.05 -9.15
C GLY A 130 3.43 2.54 -8.85
N LEU A 131 4.41 3.24 -9.40
CA LEU A 131 4.61 4.70 -9.20
C LEU A 131 3.45 5.53 -9.78
N ILE A 132 2.98 5.20 -10.99
CA ILE A 132 1.80 5.85 -11.60
C ILE A 132 0.58 5.64 -10.71
N THR A 133 0.38 4.43 -10.21
CA THR A 133 -0.71 4.11 -9.28
C THR A 133 -0.60 4.90 -7.98
N MET A 134 0.62 5.02 -7.43
CA MET A 134 0.90 5.76 -6.20
C MET A 134 0.49 7.23 -6.33
N ILE A 135 0.98 7.93 -7.36
CA ILE A 135 0.68 9.35 -7.55
C ILE A 135 -0.78 9.58 -7.92
N PHE A 136 -1.35 8.74 -8.80
CA PHE A 136 -2.75 8.81 -9.19
C PHE A 136 -3.69 8.65 -7.97
N GLY A 137 -3.43 7.64 -7.15
CA GLY A 137 -4.20 7.39 -5.92
C GLY A 137 -4.10 8.54 -4.93
N ALA A 138 -2.89 9.10 -4.74
CA ALA A 138 -2.65 10.20 -3.81
C ALA A 138 -3.38 11.50 -4.23
N ILE A 139 -3.34 11.86 -5.50
CA ILE A 139 -4.04 13.04 -6.03
C ILE A 139 -5.56 12.88 -5.91
N ASN A 140 -6.09 11.69 -6.26
CA ASN A 140 -7.53 11.47 -6.20
C ASN A 140 -8.06 11.35 -4.76
N ALA A 141 -7.26 10.93 -3.79
CA ALA A 141 -7.65 10.89 -2.38
C ALA A 141 -8.03 12.29 -1.85
N ILE A 142 -7.30 13.33 -2.22
CA ILE A 142 -7.57 14.71 -1.77
C ILE A 142 -8.90 15.24 -2.33
N ARG A 143 -9.29 14.78 -3.51
CA ARG A 143 -10.52 15.23 -4.19
C ARG A 143 -11.80 14.59 -3.62
N GLN A 144 -11.67 13.65 -2.69
CA GLN A 144 -12.82 12.95 -2.13
C GLN A 144 -13.38 13.70 -0.92
N VAL A 145 -14.70 13.65 -0.78
CA VAL A 145 -15.43 14.17 0.38
C VAL A 145 -16.01 13.06 1.28
N ASP A 146 -16.12 11.85 0.77
CA ASP A 146 -16.50 10.65 1.55
C ASP A 146 -15.26 10.04 2.17
N MET A 147 -15.26 9.85 3.50
CA MET A 147 -14.10 9.28 4.23
C MET A 147 -13.69 7.90 3.71
N LYS A 148 -14.64 7.03 3.36
CA LYS A 148 -14.31 5.71 2.78
C LYS A 148 -13.66 5.86 1.40
N ALA A 149 -14.09 6.82 0.59
CA ALA A 149 -13.50 7.08 -0.71
C ALA A 149 -12.07 7.64 -0.56
N ILE A 150 -11.83 8.55 0.41
CA ILE A 150 -10.46 9.00 0.76
C ILE A 150 -9.58 7.79 1.10
N LEU A 151 -10.06 6.89 1.99
CA LEU A 151 -9.31 5.70 2.37
C LEU A 151 -9.13 4.71 1.22
N ALA A 152 -10.09 4.60 0.28
CA ALA A 152 -9.95 3.77 -0.91
C ALA A 152 -8.82 4.26 -1.82
N TYR A 153 -8.85 5.53 -2.21
CA TYR A 153 -7.80 6.12 -3.06
C TYR A 153 -6.44 6.16 -2.35
N SER A 154 -6.42 6.39 -1.04
CA SER A 154 -5.19 6.29 -0.27
C SER A 154 -4.68 4.84 -0.18
N THR A 155 -5.56 3.82 -0.24
CA THR A 155 -5.15 2.42 -0.36
C THR A 155 -4.52 2.16 -1.72
N ILE A 156 -5.14 2.62 -2.83
CA ILE A 156 -4.57 2.55 -4.19
C ILE A 156 -3.15 3.13 -4.19
N SER A 157 -2.98 4.32 -3.60
CA SER A 157 -1.67 4.96 -3.52
C SER A 157 -0.63 4.12 -2.76
N GLN A 158 -0.98 3.60 -1.58
CA GLN A 158 -0.05 2.81 -0.77
C GLN A 158 0.28 1.45 -1.41
N LEU A 159 -0.70 0.82 -2.07
CA LEU A 159 -0.45 -0.40 -2.85
C LEU A 159 0.47 -0.13 -4.04
N GLY A 160 0.31 1.02 -4.71
CA GLY A 160 1.22 1.47 -5.77
C GLY A 160 2.66 1.62 -5.26
N MET A 161 2.85 2.17 -4.06
CA MET A 161 4.17 2.27 -3.42
C MET A 161 4.78 0.88 -3.19
N ILE A 162 4.02 -0.08 -2.66
CA ILE A 162 4.50 -1.45 -2.45
C ILE A 162 4.86 -2.11 -3.79
N VAL A 163 3.98 -1.99 -4.79
CA VAL A 163 4.19 -2.57 -6.12
C VAL A 163 5.45 -1.99 -6.78
N SER A 164 5.70 -0.68 -6.66
CA SER A 164 6.92 -0.08 -7.21
C SER A 164 8.19 -0.62 -6.56
N MET A 165 8.17 -0.87 -5.24
CA MET A 165 9.29 -1.52 -4.55
C MET A 165 9.46 -2.98 -4.99
N VAL A 166 8.37 -3.72 -5.22
CA VAL A 166 8.47 -5.09 -5.75
C VAL A 166 9.11 -5.09 -7.14
N GLY A 167 8.76 -4.12 -7.98
CA GLY A 167 9.38 -3.95 -9.30
C GLY A 167 10.87 -3.64 -9.19
N LEU A 168 11.25 -2.62 -8.40
CA LEU A 168 12.65 -2.26 -8.16
C LEU A 168 13.46 -3.43 -7.59
N GLY A 169 12.90 -4.18 -6.65
CA GLY A 169 13.54 -5.35 -6.06
C GLY A 169 13.53 -6.60 -6.96
N GLY A 170 12.81 -6.54 -8.09
CA GLY A 170 12.64 -7.70 -9.00
C GLY A 170 13.93 -8.24 -9.60
N GLY A 171 14.93 -7.38 -9.79
CA GLY A 171 16.25 -7.78 -10.30
C GLY A 171 17.05 -8.70 -9.36
N PHE A 172 16.54 -9.01 -8.17
CA PHE A 172 17.12 -10.04 -7.30
C PHE A 172 17.22 -11.38 -8.02
N ALA A 173 16.26 -11.72 -8.89
CA ALA A 173 16.27 -12.95 -9.66
C ALA A 173 17.47 -13.03 -10.65
N GLN A 174 17.91 -11.89 -11.19
CA GLN A 174 19.05 -11.80 -12.11
C GLN A 174 20.40 -11.77 -11.37
N HIS A 175 20.42 -11.26 -10.14
CA HIS A 175 21.61 -11.07 -9.33
C HIS A 175 21.38 -11.63 -7.92
N PRO A 176 21.32 -12.97 -7.75
CA PRO A 176 21.01 -13.61 -6.46
C PRO A 176 22.16 -13.50 -5.44
N THR A 177 23.37 -13.10 -5.87
CA THR A 177 24.58 -13.01 -5.04
C THR A 177 25.29 -11.68 -5.22
N GLY A 178 26.17 -11.32 -4.28
CA GLY A 178 27.02 -10.12 -4.36
C GLY A 178 26.35 -8.83 -3.83
N GLU A 179 26.90 -7.69 -4.14
CA GLU A 179 26.44 -6.39 -3.62
C GLU A 179 25.05 -6.01 -4.18
N LEU A 180 24.78 -6.30 -5.45
CA LEU A 180 23.47 -6.02 -6.05
C LEU A 180 22.34 -6.83 -5.37
N SER A 181 22.61 -8.08 -5.00
CA SER A 181 21.68 -8.91 -4.24
C SER A 181 21.24 -8.24 -2.93
N LYS A 182 22.17 -7.58 -2.23
CA LYS A 182 21.85 -6.84 -1.01
C LYS A 182 20.89 -5.68 -1.28
N ILE A 183 21.16 -4.88 -2.31
CA ILE A 183 20.32 -3.73 -2.67
C ILE A 183 18.90 -4.19 -3.03
N TYR A 184 18.76 -5.17 -3.93
CA TYR A 184 17.46 -5.72 -4.30
C TYR A 184 16.72 -6.34 -3.11
N GLY A 185 17.46 -7.10 -2.28
CA GLY A 185 16.90 -7.73 -1.07
C GLY A 185 16.41 -6.73 -0.04
N LEU A 186 17.13 -5.61 0.15
CA LEU A 186 16.71 -4.51 1.02
C LEU A 186 15.41 -3.85 0.52
N ILE A 187 15.29 -3.64 -0.80
CA ILE A 187 14.07 -3.07 -1.41
C ILE A 187 12.87 -4.03 -1.24
N LEU A 188 13.06 -5.34 -1.45
CA LEU A 188 12.01 -6.34 -1.21
C LEU A 188 11.64 -6.43 0.27
N PHE A 189 12.61 -6.36 1.18
CA PHE A 189 12.36 -6.28 2.62
C PHE A 189 11.51 -5.04 2.97
N ALA A 190 11.87 -3.87 2.44
CA ALA A 190 11.12 -2.63 2.62
C ALA A 190 9.67 -2.76 2.14
N ALA A 191 9.45 -3.40 0.99
CA ALA A 191 8.12 -3.66 0.44
C ALA A 191 7.27 -4.55 1.36
N LEU A 192 7.83 -5.64 1.88
CA LEU A 192 7.17 -6.53 2.84
C LEU A 192 6.90 -5.82 4.17
N PHE A 193 7.87 -5.06 4.67
CA PHE A 193 7.72 -4.30 5.92
C PHE A 193 6.63 -3.24 5.79
N HIS A 194 6.56 -2.54 4.65
CA HIS A 194 5.47 -1.59 4.40
C HIS A 194 4.12 -2.28 4.21
N LEU A 195 4.08 -3.48 3.61
CA LEU A 195 2.86 -4.28 3.48
C LEU A 195 2.25 -4.63 4.85
N MET A 196 3.09 -4.99 5.83
CA MET A 196 2.68 -5.24 7.21
C MET A 196 2.18 -3.94 7.88
N ASN A 197 2.95 -2.87 7.80
CA ASN A 197 2.59 -1.58 8.39
C ASN A 197 1.28 -1.03 7.82
N HIS A 198 1.09 -1.17 6.51
CA HIS A 198 -0.15 -0.79 5.82
C HIS A 198 -1.38 -1.53 6.38
N ALA A 199 -1.25 -2.83 6.72
CA ALA A 199 -2.37 -3.58 7.29
C ALA A 199 -2.86 -2.95 8.60
N LEU A 200 -1.92 -2.54 9.45
CA LEU A 200 -2.21 -2.01 10.78
C LEU A 200 -2.86 -0.61 10.69
N PHE A 201 -2.18 0.36 10.08
CA PHE A 201 -2.72 1.71 10.06
C PHE A 201 -4.00 1.83 9.21
N LYS A 202 -4.13 1.06 8.13
CA LYS A 202 -5.36 1.04 7.33
C LYS A 202 -6.52 0.36 8.03
N GLY A 203 -6.25 -0.76 8.72
CA GLY A 203 -7.25 -1.44 9.54
C GLY A 203 -7.83 -0.50 10.59
N ALA A 204 -6.96 0.18 11.34
CA ALA A 204 -7.37 1.15 12.35
C ALA A 204 -8.15 2.34 11.75
N LEU A 205 -7.72 2.90 10.61
CA LEU A 205 -8.42 4.00 9.93
C LEU A 205 -9.81 3.58 9.42
N PHE A 206 -9.93 2.43 8.76
CA PHE A 206 -11.24 1.96 8.29
C PHE A 206 -12.20 1.67 9.44
N MET A 207 -11.72 1.06 10.53
CA MET A 207 -12.56 0.84 11.72
C MET A 207 -13.00 2.16 12.35
N GLY A 208 -12.09 3.15 12.47
CA GLY A 208 -12.43 4.49 12.97
C GLY A 208 -13.49 5.18 12.10
N VAL A 209 -13.36 5.11 10.77
CA VAL A 209 -14.40 5.61 9.85
C VAL A 209 -15.71 4.84 10.04
N GLY A 210 -15.64 3.54 10.36
CA GLY A 210 -16.82 2.72 10.65
C GLY A 210 -17.59 3.17 11.89
N ILE A 211 -16.87 3.53 12.95
CA ILE A 211 -17.45 4.08 14.18
C ILE A 211 -18.17 5.38 13.86
N ILE A 212 -17.50 6.30 13.16
CA ILE A 212 -18.08 7.60 12.80
C ILE A 212 -19.31 7.40 11.90
N ASP A 213 -19.24 6.57 10.85
CA ASP A 213 -20.34 6.26 9.94
C ASP A 213 -21.58 5.72 10.69
N HIS A 214 -21.35 4.78 11.62
CA HIS A 214 -22.42 4.15 12.40
C HIS A 214 -23.08 5.14 13.37
N GLU A 215 -22.30 5.92 14.10
CA GLU A 215 -22.79 6.77 15.19
C GLU A 215 -23.30 8.14 14.70
N THR A 216 -22.80 8.66 13.58
CA THR A 216 -23.25 9.95 13.03
C THR A 216 -24.25 9.81 11.87
N GLY A 217 -24.28 8.63 11.22
CA GLY A 217 -25.09 8.38 10.04
C GLY A 217 -24.57 9.04 8.77
N THR A 218 -23.32 9.54 8.77
CA THR A 218 -22.72 10.18 7.59
C THR A 218 -21.22 9.98 7.53
N ARG A 219 -20.66 9.98 6.32
CA ARG A 219 -19.22 9.91 6.01
C ARG A 219 -18.73 11.16 5.28
N ASP A 220 -19.63 12.09 5.00
CA ASP A 220 -19.30 13.33 4.29
C ASP A 220 -18.55 14.28 5.22
N ILE A 221 -17.24 14.48 4.96
CA ILE A 221 -16.38 15.34 5.80
C ILE A 221 -16.83 16.80 5.84
N ARG A 222 -17.66 17.25 4.89
CA ARG A 222 -18.20 18.63 4.89
C ARG A 222 -19.28 18.83 5.96
N ARG A 223 -19.92 17.72 6.39
CA ARG A 223 -20.96 17.69 7.43
C ARG A 223 -20.41 17.33 8.80
N LEU A 224 -19.14 16.91 8.86
CA LEU A 224 -18.45 16.51 10.09
C LEU A 224 -17.50 17.62 10.52
N SER A 225 -17.54 17.99 11.80
CA SER A 225 -16.61 18.95 12.39
C SER A 225 -16.62 18.82 13.92
N GLY A 226 -15.47 19.05 14.55
CA GLY A 226 -15.35 19.10 16.01
C GLY A 226 -15.62 17.77 16.72
N LEU A 227 -15.60 16.64 16.03
CA LEU A 227 -15.94 15.32 16.59
C LEU A 227 -14.98 14.85 17.70
N ARG A 228 -13.82 15.48 17.89
CA ARG A 228 -12.91 15.16 19.01
C ARG A 228 -13.55 15.27 20.39
N LYS A 229 -14.61 16.08 20.51
CA LYS A 229 -15.35 16.26 21.77
C LYS A 229 -16.28 15.09 22.08
N VAL A 230 -16.73 14.37 21.04
CA VAL A 230 -17.69 13.27 21.14
C VAL A 230 -16.98 11.91 20.99
N PHE A 231 -15.96 11.84 20.16
CA PHE A 231 -15.18 10.64 19.85
C PHE A 231 -13.69 10.83 20.19
N PRO A 232 -13.30 11.03 21.47
CA PRO A 232 -11.91 11.31 21.84
C PRO A 232 -10.98 10.12 21.58
N ILE A 233 -11.40 8.88 21.83
CA ILE A 233 -10.59 7.68 21.61
C ILE A 233 -10.42 7.44 20.10
N THR A 234 -11.52 7.47 19.33
CA THR A 234 -11.49 7.33 17.87
C THR A 234 -10.62 8.42 17.23
N HIS A 235 -10.65 9.65 17.75
CA HIS A 235 -9.77 10.74 17.30
C HIS A 235 -8.29 10.34 17.42
N ILE A 236 -7.86 9.88 18.60
CA ILE A 236 -6.47 9.48 18.84
C ILE A 236 -6.08 8.31 17.93
N ILE A 237 -6.94 7.30 17.80
CA ILE A 237 -6.71 6.15 16.93
C ILE A 237 -6.51 6.59 15.48
N MET A 238 -7.42 7.40 14.95
CA MET A 238 -7.36 7.85 13.57
C MET A 238 -6.20 8.82 13.34
N LEU A 239 -5.91 9.70 14.30
CA LEU A 239 -4.78 10.64 14.21
C LEU A 239 -3.45 9.89 14.11
N LEU A 240 -3.14 8.99 15.06
CA LEU A 240 -1.88 8.25 15.04
C LEU A 240 -1.77 7.34 13.82
N SER A 241 -2.86 6.72 13.39
CA SER A 241 -2.87 5.88 12.19
C SER A 241 -2.68 6.69 10.91
N ALA A 242 -3.27 7.88 10.81
CA ALA A 242 -3.08 8.79 9.68
C ALA A 242 -1.64 9.35 9.64
N LEU A 243 -1.07 9.71 10.80
CA LEU A 243 0.31 10.16 10.91
C LEU A 243 1.30 9.03 10.58
N SER A 244 1.00 7.79 10.98
CA SER A 244 1.79 6.62 10.57
C SER A 244 1.77 6.43 9.05
N MET A 245 0.59 6.48 8.44
CA MET A 245 0.44 6.41 6.98
C MET A 245 1.20 7.55 6.28
N ALA A 246 1.20 8.74 6.86
CA ALA A 246 1.95 9.90 6.36
C ALA A 246 3.48 9.74 6.49
N GLY A 247 3.95 8.85 7.37
CA GLY A 247 5.38 8.62 7.62
C GLY A 247 5.97 9.61 8.61
N ILE A 248 5.25 9.90 9.69
CA ILE A 248 5.73 10.77 10.76
C ILE A 248 6.60 9.96 11.74
N PRO A 249 7.74 10.54 12.22
CA PRO A 249 8.63 9.89 13.18
C PRO A 249 7.90 9.33 14.41
N PHE A 250 8.51 8.35 15.06
CA PHE A 250 7.99 7.57 16.20
C PHE A 250 6.85 6.60 15.87
N LEU A 251 6.49 6.46 14.59
CA LEU A 251 5.50 5.51 14.11
C LEU A 251 6.10 4.60 13.03
N ASN A 252 5.62 3.36 12.94
CA ASN A 252 6.16 2.34 12.04
C ASN A 252 6.16 2.74 10.56
N GLY A 253 5.21 3.58 10.13
CA GLY A 253 5.14 4.07 8.76
C GLY A 253 6.33 4.94 8.36
N PHE A 254 6.98 5.63 9.31
CA PHE A 254 8.20 6.39 9.07
C PHE A 254 9.32 5.48 8.58
N LEU A 255 9.61 4.39 9.32
CA LEU A 255 10.67 3.45 8.96
C LEU A 255 10.49 2.89 7.55
N SER A 256 9.28 2.43 7.23
CA SER A 256 9.01 1.85 5.91
C SER A 256 9.04 2.88 4.77
N LYS A 257 8.72 4.15 5.02
CA LYS A 257 8.86 5.22 4.03
C LYS A 257 10.30 5.67 3.85
N GLU A 258 11.09 5.71 4.92
CA GLU A 258 12.52 5.98 4.82
C GLU A 258 13.20 4.90 3.97
N MET A 259 12.90 3.63 4.22
CA MET A 259 13.40 2.51 3.40
C MET A 259 12.90 2.59 1.95
N PHE A 260 11.69 3.08 1.70
CA PHE A 260 11.20 3.35 0.35
C PHE A 260 12.03 4.41 -0.35
N PHE A 261 12.32 5.54 0.29
CA PHE A 261 13.16 6.57 -0.29
C PHE A 261 14.60 6.08 -0.49
N ASP A 262 15.11 5.26 0.42
CA ASP A 262 16.43 4.63 0.26
C ASP A 262 16.46 3.74 -0.99
N GLY A 263 15.45 2.92 -1.20
CA GLY A 263 15.31 2.11 -2.41
C GLY A 263 15.22 2.94 -3.69
N LEU A 264 14.48 4.07 -3.68
CA LEU A 264 14.40 4.97 -4.85
C LEU A 264 15.74 5.64 -5.14
N VAL A 265 16.44 6.11 -4.11
CA VAL A 265 17.75 6.77 -4.26
C VAL A 265 18.81 5.76 -4.70
N SER A 266 18.82 4.57 -4.13
CA SER A 266 19.77 3.52 -4.47
C SER A 266 19.57 2.90 -5.86
N ALA A 267 18.45 3.21 -6.53
CA ALA A 267 18.15 2.68 -7.85
C ALA A 267 19.23 2.99 -8.91
N HIS A 268 19.99 4.09 -8.78
CA HIS A 268 21.10 4.40 -9.70
C HIS A 268 22.23 3.36 -9.68
N GLN A 269 22.30 2.52 -8.66
CA GLN A 269 23.29 1.43 -8.54
C GLN A 269 22.80 0.16 -9.25
N LEU A 270 21.52 0.12 -9.66
CA LEU A 270 20.93 -1.02 -10.34
C LEU A 270 21.17 -0.94 -11.84
N PRO A 271 21.53 -2.05 -12.53
CA PRO A 271 21.82 -2.05 -13.96
C PRO A 271 20.71 -1.49 -14.84
N GLN A 272 19.43 -1.68 -14.42
CA GLN A 272 18.25 -1.24 -15.15
C GLN A 272 18.02 0.29 -15.06
N PHE A 273 18.58 0.97 -14.06
CA PHE A 273 18.25 2.38 -13.79
C PHE A 273 19.48 3.26 -13.89
N ASN A 274 19.50 4.16 -14.85
CA ASN A 274 20.47 5.23 -14.91
C ASN A 274 20.07 6.38 -13.96
N ILE A 275 20.96 7.34 -13.77
CA ILE A 275 20.73 8.48 -12.87
C ILE A 275 19.49 9.30 -13.25
N PHE A 276 19.19 9.44 -14.55
CA PHE A 276 18.03 10.18 -15.03
C PHE A 276 16.73 9.52 -14.62
N LEU A 277 16.60 8.21 -14.82
CA LEU A 277 15.44 7.42 -14.39
C LEU A 277 15.32 7.42 -12.87
N THR A 278 16.42 7.30 -12.15
CA THR A 278 16.44 7.36 -10.68
C THR A 278 15.90 8.68 -10.16
N VAL A 279 16.27 9.80 -10.75
CA VAL A 279 15.73 11.13 -10.38
C VAL A 279 14.21 11.19 -10.65
N ILE A 280 13.76 10.70 -11.80
CA ILE A 280 12.33 10.68 -12.14
C ILE A 280 11.52 9.88 -11.10
N ILE A 281 11.94 8.65 -10.79
CA ILE A 281 11.22 7.80 -9.83
C ILE A 281 11.25 8.40 -8.42
N ALA A 282 12.36 9.01 -8.01
CA ALA A 282 12.48 9.68 -6.72
C ALA A 282 11.55 10.89 -6.62
N VAL A 283 11.48 11.74 -7.65
CA VAL A 283 10.58 12.90 -7.71
C VAL A 283 9.11 12.45 -7.63
N ILE A 284 8.72 11.42 -8.39
CA ILE A 284 7.36 10.87 -8.33
C ILE A 284 7.05 10.35 -6.92
N GLY A 285 7.97 9.62 -6.29
CA GLY A 285 7.82 9.10 -4.93
C GLY A 285 7.66 10.20 -3.88
N VAL A 286 8.46 11.26 -3.97
CA VAL A 286 8.39 12.42 -3.06
C VAL A 286 7.06 13.17 -3.25
N VAL A 287 6.69 13.51 -4.48
CA VAL A 287 5.43 14.22 -4.77
C VAL A 287 4.23 13.43 -4.30
N ALA A 288 4.16 12.13 -4.57
CA ALA A 288 3.08 11.28 -4.10
C ALA A 288 3.03 11.18 -2.56
N SER A 289 4.19 11.20 -1.90
CA SER A 289 4.30 11.20 -0.44
C SER A 289 3.83 12.53 0.18
N ILE A 290 4.09 13.67 -0.48
CA ILE A 290 3.54 14.98 -0.08
C ILE A 290 2.00 14.93 -0.11
N PHE A 291 1.41 14.45 -1.21
CA PHE A 291 -0.04 14.30 -1.30
C PHE A 291 -0.59 13.31 -0.26
N THR A 292 0.18 12.26 0.08
CA THR A 292 -0.20 11.33 1.16
C THR A 292 -0.35 12.04 2.50
N LEU A 293 0.59 12.90 2.84
CA LEU A 293 0.53 13.69 4.08
C LEU A 293 -0.63 14.68 4.05
N ILE A 294 -0.86 15.34 2.90
CA ILE A 294 -1.96 16.31 2.74
C ILE A 294 -3.31 15.63 3.01
N TYR A 295 -3.65 14.51 2.33
CA TYR A 295 -4.96 13.90 2.55
C TYR A 295 -5.11 13.28 3.94
N ALA A 296 -4.02 12.79 4.54
CA ALA A 296 -4.04 12.27 5.90
C ALA A 296 -4.38 13.36 6.93
N VAL A 297 -3.71 14.50 6.85
CA VAL A 297 -3.97 15.66 7.73
C VAL A 297 -5.34 16.27 7.43
N TYR A 298 -5.69 16.43 6.14
CA TYR A 298 -6.96 16.98 5.70
C TYR A 298 -8.15 16.20 6.30
N MET A 299 -8.15 14.87 6.18
CA MET A 299 -9.21 14.03 6.73
C MET A 299 -9.36 14.23 8.25
N ILE A 300 -8.26 14.24 9.00
CA ILE A 300 -8.29 14.40 10.45
C ILE A 300 -8.75 15.81 10.86
N LYS A 301 -8.21 16.82 10.19
CA LYS A 301 -8.53 18.23 10.45
C LYS A 301 -10.01 18.51 10.28
N GLU A 302 -10.58 18.10 9.13
CA GLU A 302 -11.98 18.42 8.81
C GLU A 302 -12.98 17.67 9.69
N VAL A 303 -12.67 16.44 10.07
CA VAL A 303 -13.59 15.60 10.86
C VAL A 303 -13.53 15.93 12.35
N PHE A 304 -12.34 16.11 12.91
CA PHE A 304 -12.18 16.17 14.36
C PHE A 304 -11.95 17.56 14.92
N TRP A 305 -11.42 18.50 14.13
CA TRP A 305 -11.11 19.84 14.61
C TRP A 305 -12.20 20.85 14.21
N GLY A 306 -12.19 22.02 14.83
CA GLY A 306 -13.21 23.03 14.66
C GLY A 306 -14.35 22.89 15.67
N ASP A 307 -15.48 23.57 15.38
CA ASP A 307 -16.66 23.57 16.24
C ASP A 307 -17.57 22.38 15.90
N TYR A 308 -18.13 21.79 16.94
CA TYR A 308 -19.02 20.64 16.79
C TYR A 308 -20.39 21.08 16.23
N GLN A 309 -20.71 20.58 15.04
CA GLN A 309 -21.92 20.94 14.29
C GLN A 309 -23.00 19.82 14.44
N LYS A 310 -23.64 19.76 15.60
CA LYS A 310 -24.68 18.75 15.89
C LYS A 310 -25.87 18.82 14.93
N ALA A 311 -26.21 20.02 14.43
CA ALA A 311 -27.37 20.25 13.58
C ALA A 311 -27.29 19.52 12.23
N ASP A 312 -26.08 19.32 11.71
CA ASP A 312 -25.83 18.73 10.38
C ASP A 312 -25.78 17.20 10.40
N LEU A 313 -25.85 16.58 11.60
CA LEU A 313 -25.76 15.13 11.72
C LEU A 313 -27.12 14.46 11.60
N PRO A 314 -27.25 13.38 10.82
CA PRO A 314 -28.46 12.55 10.75
C PRO A 314 -28.86 11.96 12.12
N ILE A 315 -27.86 11.49 12.90
CA ILE A 315 -28.06 10.99 14.27
C ILE A 315 -27.70 12.09 15.26
N LYS A 316 -28.68 12.51 16.08
CA LYS A 316 -28.59 13.71 16.92
C LYS A 316 -27.76 13.55 18.20
N ASN A 317 -27.59 12.34 18.70
CA ASN A 317 -26.86 12.06 19.94
C ASN A 317 -25.83 10.93 19.69
N PRO A 318 -24.79 11.17 18.88
CA PRO A 318 -23.74 10.19 18.69
C PRO A 318 -22.96 9.99 19.98
N HIS A 319 -22.53 8.77 20.25
CA HIS A 319 -21.69 8.41 21.40
C HIS A 319 -20.56 7.48 20.96
N GLU A 320 -19.50 7.36 21.74
CA GLU A 320 -18.37 6.51 21.42
C GLU A 320 -18.52 5.13 22.06
N PRO A 321 -18.86 4.05 21.32
CA PRO A 321 -19.01 2.74 21.89
C PRO A 321 -17.64 2.11 22.13
N PHE A 322 -17.23 1.92 23.36
CA PHE A 322 -15.90 1.42 23.76
C PHE A 322 -15.54 0.08 23.07
N MET A 323 -16.48 -0.86 22.99
CA MET A 323 -16.23 -2.16 22.38
C MET A 323 -15.91 -2.07 20.88
N PHE A 324 -16.42 -1.06 20.17
CA PHE A 324 -16.11 -0.85 18.75
C PHE A 324 -14.73 -0.22 18.56
N THR A 325 -14.23 0.52 19.56
CA THR A 325 -12.89 1.12 19.48
C THR A 325 -11.77 0.14 19.79
N LEU A 326 -12.03 -0.95 20.54
CA LEU A 326 -11.01 -1.86 21.03
C LEU A 326 -10.14 -2.51 19.93
N PRO A 327 -10.70 -3.07 18.82
CA PRO A 327 -9.87 -3.66 17.77
C PRO A 327 -8.98 -2.64 17.07
N SER A 328 -9.49 -1.44 16.82
CA SER A 328 -8.73 -0.36 16.18
C SER A 328 -7.67 0.21 17.13
N ALA A 329 -7.94 0.26 18.43
CA ALA A 329 -6.97 0.68 19.46
C ALA A 329 -5.78 -0.30 19.54
N ILE A 330 -6.04 -1.61 19.49
CA ILE A 330 -4.96 -2.63 19.45
C ILE A 330 -4.06 -2.41 18.24
N MET A 331 -4.64 -2.22 17.05
CA MET A 331 -3.86 -1.94 15.84
C MET A 331 -3.04 -0.64 15.97
N MET A 332 -3.62 0.40 16.54
CA MET A 332 -2.95 1.70 16.74
C MET A 332 -1.78 1.58 17.73
N ILE A 333 -1.93 0.83 18.83
CA ILE A 333 -0.87 0.62 19.82
C ILE A 333 0.34 -0.09 19.20
N LEU A 334 0.13 -0.98 18.23
CA LEU A 334 1.22 -1.66 17.54
C LEU A 334 2.07 -0.71 16.66
N LEU A 335 1.56 0.46 16.26
CA LEU A 335 2.29 1.38 15.39
C LEU A 335 3.58 1.93 16.07
N PRO A 336 3.53 2.51 17.27
CA PRO A 336 4.75 2.92 17.98
C PRO A 336 5.57 1.70 18.46
N ILE A 337 4.96 0.60 18.87
CA ILE A 337 5.70 -0.60 19.28
C ILE A 337 6.62 -1.08 18.15
N ILE A 338 6.12 -1.21 16.92
CA ILE A 338 6.94 -1.62 15.78
C ILE A 338 8.04 -0.60 15.49
N PHE A 339 7.81 0.69 15.72
CA PHE A 339 8.85 1.70 15.56
C PHE A 339 10.00 1.50 16.56
N PHE A 340 9.70 1.24 17.83
CA PHE A 340 10.74 1.09 18.86
C PHE A 340 11.45 -0.27 18.84
N VAL A 341 10.77 -1.33 18.38
CA VAL A 341 11.35 -2.69 18.29
C VAL A 341 11.21 -3.31 16.89
N PRO A 342 11.66 -2.61 15.81
CA PRO A 342 11.40 -3.02 14.43
C PRO A 342 12.07 -4.36 14.10
N ASN A 343 13.21 -4.65 14.70
CA ASN A 343 14.00 -5.86 14.42
C ASN A 343 13.30 -7.14 14.87
N ILE A 344 12.43 -7.11 15.90
CA ILE A 344 11.63 -8.27 16.28
C ILE A 344 10.70 -8.63 15.11
N PHE A 345 9.96 -7.67 14.59
CA PHE A 345 9.05 -7.89 13.47
C PHE A 345 9.81 -8.21 12.17
N GLY A 346 10.94 -7.54 11.94
CA GLY A 346 11.84 -7.82 10.82
C GLY A 346 12.33 -9.26 10.81
N HIS A 347 12.82 -9.74 11.95
CA HIS A 347 13.41 -11.08 12.05
C HIS A 347 12.35 -12.20 12.04
N TYR A 348 11.26 -12.05 12.81
CA TYR A 348 10.29 -13.14 12.98
C TYR A 348 9.17 -13.15 11.93
N ILE A 349 8.90 -12.05 11.23
CA ILE A 349 7.82 -11.96 10.25
C ILE A 349 8.35 -11.70 8.84
N ILE A 350 9.17 -10.64 8.67
CA ILE A 350 9.55 -10.20 7.32
C ILE A 350 10.65 -11.09 6.74
N LEU A 351 11.64 -11.46 7.51
CA LEU A 351 12.75 -12.30 7.04
C LEU A 351 12.29 -13.70 6.57
N PRO A 352 11.42 -14.44 7.29
CA PRO A 352 10.88 -15.68 6.77
C PRO A 352 10.09 -15.52 5.47
N ALA A 353 9.32 -14.43 5.35
CA ALA A 353 8.62 -14.10 4.12
C ALA A 353 9.61 -13.82 2.98
N LEU A 354 10.66 -13.04 3.23
CA LEU A 354 11.70 -12.73 2.25
C LEU A 354 12.41 -14.01 1.79
N ARG A 355 12.75 -14.93 2.70
CA ARG A 355 13.34 -16.24 2.36
C ARG A 355 12.47 -17.05 1.41
N SER A 356 11.15 -16.92 1.50
CA SER A 356 10.23 -17.64 0.61
C SER A 356 10.15 -17.06 -0.81
N ILE A 357 10.69 -15.86 -1.04
CA ILE A 357 10.68 -15.14 -2.31
C ILE A 357 12.07 -15.09 -2.96
N THR A 358 13.11 -15.24 -2.18
CA THR A 358 14.50 -15.19 -2.66
C THR A 358 15.06 -16.62 -2.74
N ILE A 359 15.53 -17.01 -3.93
CA ILE A 359 16.19 -18.30 -4.16
C ILE A 359 17.69 -18.07 -4.09
N GLY A 360 18.39 -18.95 -3.34
CA GLY A 360 19.83 -18.88 -3.22
C GLY A 360 20.33 -18.38 -1.88
N GLU A 361 21.56 -17.97 -1.77
CA GLU A 361 22.33 -17.79 -0.56
C GLU A 361 21.69 -16.91 0.54
N ASN A 362 21.90 -17.36 1.76
CA ASN A 362 22.00 -16.60 3.03
C ASN A 362 21.27 -15.24 3.05
N VAL A 363 19.95 -15.28 2.86
CA VAL A 363 19.06 -14.12 3.07
C VAL A 363 19.28 -13.49 4.45
N ASP A 364 19.80 -14.24 5.40
CA ASP A 364 20.20 -13.76 6.72
C ASP A 364 21.30 -12.69 6.67
N LYS A 365 22.16 -12.72 5.64
CA LYS A 365 23.19 -11.69 5.42
C LYS A 365 22.63 -10.44 4.74
N ILE A 366 21.43 -10.55 4.14
CA ILE A 366 20.76 -9.46 3.44
C ILE A 366 19.79 -8.73 4.37
N ALA A 367 19.29 -9.42 5.42
CA ALA A 367 18.35 -8.83 6.36
C ALA A 367 18.96 -7.59 7.02
N PRO A 368 18.35 -6.41 6.81
CA PRO A 368 18.88 -5.20 7.42
C PRO A 368 18.62 -5.24 8.93
N HIS A 369 19.58 -4.73 9.69
CA HIS A 369 19.26 -4.23 11.03
C HIS A 369 18.48 -2.93 10.84
N VAL A 370 17.18 -2.97 11.05
CA VAL A 370 16.33 -1.77 10.96
C VAL A 370 16.63 -0.87 12.14
N SER A 371 17.30 0.23 11.89
CA SER A 371 17.62 1.25 12.88
C SER A 371 16.58 2.38 12.83
N GLN A 372 16.28 3.00 13.96
CA GLN A 372 15.43 4.18 14.03
C GLN A 372 16.11 5.44 13.52
N TRP A 373 17.45 5.44 13.50
CA TRP A 373 18.27 6.56 13.08
C TRP A 373 19.50 6.09 12.30
N HIS A 374 19.64 6.60 11.08
CA HIS A 374 20.78 6.29 10.18
C HIS A 374 21.68 7.50 9.90
N GLY A 375 21.61 8.54 10.75
CA GLY A 375 22.30 9.80 10.50
C GLY A 375 21.56 10.70 9.50
N PHE A 376 22.20 11.81 9.12
CA PHE A 376 21.69 12.72 8.09
C PHE A 376 22.04 12.16 6.71
N ASN A 377 21.12 11.40 6.15
CA ASN A 377 21.20 10.81 4.81
C ASN A 377 20.17 11.43 3.86
N LEU A 378 20.31 11.17 2.55
CA LEU A 378 19.37 11.69 1.54
C LEU A 378 17.92 11.22 1.73
N PRO A 379 17.62 9.95 2.06
CA PRO A 379 16.27 9.50 2.40
C PRO A 379 15.61 10.30 3.53
N LEU A 380 16.33 10.61 4.59
CA LEU A 380 15.84 11.44 5.69
C LEU A 380 15.55 12.89 5.23
N ILE A 381 16.43 13.47 4.41
CA ILE A 381 16.19 14.81 3.84
C ILE A 381 14.93 14.83 3.00
N LEU A 382 14.70 13.82 2.15
CA LEU A 382 13.46 13.69 1.37
C LEU A 382 12.24 13.56 2.28
N SER A 383 12.33 12.78 3.37
CA SER A 383 11.26 12.67 4.37
C SER A 383 10.97 14.02 5.05
N LEU A 384 11.98 14.80 5.38
CA LEU A 384 11.82 16.16 5.94
C LEU A 384 11.15 17.12 4.94
N ILE A 385 11.56 17.08 3.66
CA ILE A 385 10.92 17.87 2.60
C ILE A 385 9.43 17.51 2.51
N VAL A 386 9.09 16.23 2.48
CA VAL A 386 7.70 15.75 2.47
C VAL A 386 6.92 16.29 3.66
N MET A 387 7.50 16.25 4.87
CA MET A 387 6.84 16.76 6.07
C MET A 387 6.63 18.27 6.01
N ILE A 388 7.66 19.05 5.69
CA ILE A 388 7.57 20.52 5.68
C ILE A 388 6.57 20.99 4.60
N VAL A 389 6.71 20.50 3.37
CA VAL A 389 5.85 20.90 2.26
C VAL A 389 4.42 20.40 2.48
N GLY A 390 4.27 19.13 2.89
CA GLY A 390 2.97 18.51 3.08
C GLY A 390 2.16 19.15 4.21
N PHE A 391 2.75 19.42 5.38
CA PHE A 391 2.07 20.14 6.46
C PHE A 391 1.73 21.57 6.05
N THR A 392 2.67 22.29 5.44
CA THR A 392 2.42 23.65 4.98
C THR A 392 1.23 23.71 4.01
N ALA A 393 1.20 22.80 3.02
CA ALA A 393 0.09 22.71 2.08
C ALA A 393 -1.23 22.29 2.73
N ALA A 394 -1.20 21.31 3.65
CA ALA A 394 -2.40 20.82 4.33
C ALA A 394 -3.10 21.88 5.20
N PHE A 395 -2.32 22.82 5.78
CA PHE A 395 -2.89 23.87 6.64
C PHE A 395 -3.18 25.17 5.90
N LYS A 396 -2.41 25.54 4.86
CA LYS A 396 -2.57 26.81 4.16
C LYS A 396 -3.58 26.75 3.02
N ILE A 397 -3.74 25.60 2.37
CA ILE A 397 -4.64 25.44 1.22
C ILE A 397 -6.00 24.95 1.70
N ASP A 398 -7.05 25.61 1.23
CA ASP A 398 -8.42 25.13 1.43
C ASP A 398 -8.76 24.05 0.38
N TRP A 399 -8.71 22.79 0.81
CA TRP A 399 -8.97 21.63 -0.05
C TRP A 399 -10.47 21.32 -0.23
N LYS A 400 -11.37 22.10 0.41
CA LYS A 400 -12.84 21.97 0.23
C LYS A 400 -13.35 22.59 -1.07
N LYS A 401 -12.56 23.44 -1.69
CA LYS A 401 -12.84 24.06 -2.97
C LYS A 401 -12.25 23.21 -4.10
#